data_a4e1d4be40a2c6ab1c2ebe3e68ab3877
#
_entry.id   a4e1d4be40a2c6ab1c2ebe3e68ab3877
#
_cell.length_a   1.000
_cell.length_b   1.000
_cell.length_c   1.000
_cell.angle_alpha   90.00
_cell.angle_beta   90.00
_cell.angle_gamma   90.00
#
_symmetry.space_group_name_H-M   'P 1'
#
loop_
_entity.id
_entity.type
_entity.pdbx_description
1 polymer ?
#
loop_
_entity_poly.entity_id
_entity_poly.type
_entity_poly.pdbx_seq_one_letter_code
_entity_poly.pdbx_strand_id
1 'polypeptide(L)'
;MKVEYIRHMGDDLAVIDAARVSFNKESTWEILKDNDGTTKKVLNNKDARLLKYLAEHKHWTPFAHPQVTLRLTFPIYVARQLAKHQVGGVVNEVSRRYVAYTPELEVPTQWRRSAENVKQGSSDQLVPIDPSFHDQIDKTMRATTQLYEDLLLAGVCPEQARVVLPVCSETTWIWTGSLMFFARVCKLRLDPHAQRETRDVAERISRIMEELFPESWQALMDNQ
;
A
#
# COMPACT_ATOMS: atom_id res chain seq x y z
N MET A 1 -11.87 1.54 -0.39
CA MET A 1 -10.47 1.07 -0.61
C MET A 1 -10.23 -0.26 0.10
N LYS A 2 -9.51 -1.23 -0.54
CA LYS A 2 -9.18 -2.56 0.00
C LYS A 2 -7.69 -2.85 -0.18
N VAL A 3 -7.09 -3.54 0.78
CA VAL A 3 -5.72 -4.10 0.70
C VAL A 3 -5.81 -5.54 1.18
N GLU A 4 -5.51 -6.47 0.29
CA GLU A 4 -5.67 -7.89 0.52
C GLU A 4 -4.31 -8.58 0.35
N TYR A 5 -3.93 -9.38 1.34
CA TYR A 5 -2.77 -10.25 1.23
C TYR A 5 -3.04 -11.39 0.26
N ILE A 6 -2.11 -11.69 -0.65
CA ILE A 6 -2.18 -12.83 -1.55
C ILE A 6 -1.20 -13.91 -1.11
N ARG A 7 0.09 -13.56 -1.01
CA ARG A 7 1.18 -14.49 -0.68
C ARG A 7 2.45 -13.75 -0.33
N HIS A 8 3.37 -14.44 0.30
CA HIS A 8 4.74 -13.95 0.54
C HIS A 8 5.76 -15.07 0.38
N MET A 9 7.01 -14.69 0.34
CA MET A 9 8.18 -15.55 0.38
C MET A 9 9.14 -15.02 1.44
N GLY A 10 9.69 -15.92 2.26
CA GLY A 10 10.60 -15.58 3.34
C GLY A 10 9.89 -15.17 4.63
N ASP A 11 10.68 -14.95 5.65
CA ASP A 11 10.31 -14.54 7.00
C ASP A 11 11.44 -13.72 7.63
N ASP A 12 11.37 -13.39 8.91
CA ASP A 12 12.43 -12.67 9.63
C ASP A 12 13.76 -13.43 9.62
N LEU A 13 13.72 -14.78 9.66
CA LEU A 13 14.93 -15.59 9.61
C LEU A 13 15.62 -15.50 8.23
N ALA A 14 14.85 -15.41 7.15
CA ALA A 14 15.39 -15.24 5.81
C ALA A 14 16.21 -13.95 5.66
N VAL A 15 15.83 -12.87 6.36
CA VAL A 15 16.62 -11.63 6.43
C VAL A 15 17.95 -11.87 7.15
N ILE A 16 17.93 -12.59 8.26
CA ILE A 16 19.11 -12.93 9.05
C ILE A 16 20.07 -13.80 8.25
N ASP A 17 19.58 -14.86 7.60
CA ASP A 17 20.43 -15.78 6.82
C ASP A 17 21.04 -15.08 5.62
N ALA A 18 20.30 -14.20 4.95
CA ALA A 18 20.84 -13.36 3.88
C ALA A 18 22.00 -12.47 4.36
N ALA A 19 21.96 -11.96 5.59
CA ALA A 19 23.06 -11.19 6.17
C ALA A 19 24.23 -12.09 6.61
N ARG A 20 23.92 -13.25 7.20
CA ARG A 20 24.94 -14.17 7.76
C ARG A 20 25.74 -14.94 6.70
N VAL A 21 25.24 -15.04 5.47
CA VAL A 21 25.95 -15.71 4.38
C VAL A 21 27.35 -15.11 4.16
N SER A 22 27.54 -13.82 4.45
CA SER A 22 28.85 -13.16 4.39
C SER A 22 29.91 -13.79 5.33
N PHE A 23 29.44 -14.51 6.34
CA PHE A 23 30.30 -15.24 7.31
C PHE A 23 30.16 -16.76 7.15
N ASN A 24 29.50 -17.22 6.09
CA ASN A 24 29.21 -18.63 5.86
C ASN A 24 28.49 -19.28 7.06
N LYS A 25 27.45 -18.59 7.58
CA LYS A 25 26.64 -18.98 8.75
C LYS A 25 25.18 -18.93 8.43
N GLU A 26 24.43 -19.76 9.12
CA GLU A 26 22.96 -19.79 9.13
C GLU A 26 22.46 -19.61 10.55
N SER A 27 21.20 -19.25 10.68
CA SER A 27 20.49 -19.13 11.95
C SER A 27 19.30 -20.08 11.98
N THR A 28 18.77 -20.31 13.18
CA THR A 28 17.60 -21.16 13.40
C THR A 28 16.64 -20.49 14.36
N TRP A 29 15.35 -20.79 14.19
CA TRP A 29 14.33 -20.35 15.13
C TRP A 29 14.54 -21.00 16.52
N GLU A 30 14.41 -20.21 17.58
CA GLU A 30 14.18 -20.70 18.91
C GLU A 30 12.71 -21.02 19.10
N ILE A 31 12.40 -22.16 19.76
CA ILE A 31 11.02 -22.57 20.06
C ILE A 31 10.77 -22.28 21.53
N LEU A 32 9.94 -21.30 21.81
CA LEU A 32 9.42 -21.05 23.15
C LEU A 32 8.12 -21.84 23.34
N LYS A 33 7.96 -22.42 24.54
CA LYS A 33 6.72 -23.09 24.96
C LYS A 33 6.05 -22.24 26.01
N ASP A 34 4.81 -21.86 25.77
CA ASP A 34 3.98 -21.20 26.76
C ASP A 34 3.40 -22.18 27.80
N ASN A 35 2.89 -21.65 28.90
CA ASN A 35 2.34 -22.45 30.00
C ASN A 35 1.11 -23.31 29.63
N ASP A 36 0.44 -22.95 28.54
CA ASP A 36 -0.71 -23.69 27.97
C ASP A 36 -0.30 -24.77 26.95
N GLY A 37 1.03 -24.93 26.71
CA GLY A 37 1.59 -25.88 25.72
C GLY A 37 1.67 -25.37 24.30
N THR A 38 1.25 -24.16 24.01
CA THR A 38 1.46 -23.54 22.71
C THR A 38 2.94 -23.26 22.45
N THR A 39 3.35 -23.41 21.21
CA THR A 39 4.74 -23.15 20.79
C THR A 39 4.81 -21.94 19.88
N LYS A 40 5.74 -21.03 20.18
CA LYS A 40 6.03 -19.84 19.37
C LYS A 40 7.47 -19.89 18.85
N LYS A 41 7.64 -19.64 17.56
CA LYS A 41 8.95 -19.42 16.96
C LYS A 41 9.39 -17.98 17.23
N VAL A 42 10.59 -17.79 17.74
CA VAL A 42 11.19 -16.47 17.99
C VAL A 42 12.63 -16.43 17.49
N LEU A 43 13.10 -15.27 17.12
CA LEU A 43 14.53 -15.08 16.87
C LEU A 43 15.29 -15.08 18.20
N ASN A 44 16.48 -15.65 18.19
CA ASN A 44 17.35 -15.51 19.34
C ASN A 44 17.84 -14.06 19.52
N ASN A 45 18.28 -13.71 20.71
CA ASN A 45 18.70 -12.35 21.05
C ASN A 45 19.83 -11.78 20.18
N LYS A 46 20.69 -12.65 19.59
CA LYS A 46 21.77 -12.19 18.69
C LYS A 46 21.21 -11.80 17.34
N ASP A 47 20.24 -12.55 16.83
CA ASP A 47 19.59 -12.30 15.55
C ASP A 47 18.67 -11.08 15.62
N ALA A 48 17.90 -10.93 16.68
CA ALA A 48 17.09 -9.73 16.91
C ALA A 48 17.96 -8.45 16.95
N ARG A 49 19.13 -8.51 17.62
CA ARG A 49 20.09 -7.40 17.60
C ARG A 49 20.71 -7.15 16.24
N LEU A 50 20.98 -8.22 15.47
CA LEU A 50 21.49 -8.09 14.11
C LEU A 50 20.48 -7.39 13.20
N LEU A 51 19.19 -7.72 13.26
CA LEU A 51 18.15 -7.01 12.51
C LEU A 51 18.14 -5.50 12.78
N LYS A 52 18.18 -5.12 14.05
CA LYS A 52 18.23 -3.71 14.46
C LYS A 52 19.49 -3.02 13.91
N TYR A 53 20.64 -3.64 14.06
CA TYR A 53 21.91 -3.14 13.52
C TYR A 53 21.85 -2.93 11.99
N LEU A 54 21.32 -3.91 11.25
CA LEU A 54 21.20 -3.83 9.79
C LEU A 54 20.28 -2.66 9.37
N ALA A 55 19.17 -2.46 10.07
CA ALA A 55 18.24 -1.37 9.80
C ALA A 55 18.86 0.00 10.12
N GLU A 56 19.47 0.17 11.30
CA GLU A 56 20.14 1.39 11.76
C GLU A 56 21.25 1.83 10.80
N HIS A 57 22.06 0.88 10.33
CA HIS A 57 23.18 1.15 9.43
C HIS A 57 22.79 1.12 7.95
N LYS A 58 21.49 1.06 7.65
CA LYS A 58 20.95 1.07 6.28
C LYS A 58 21.48 -0.04 5.38
N HIS A 59 21.77 -1.20 5.96
CA HIS A 59 22.11 -2.41 5.23
C HIS A 59 20.82 -3.02 4.65
N TRP A 60 20.37 -2.47 3.54
CA TRP A 60 19.04 -2.74 2.99
C TRP A 60 18.90 -4.09 2.27
N THR A 61 20.01 -4.66 1.75
CA THR A 61 19.96 -5.85 0.90
C THR A 61 19.34 -7.07 1.57
N PRO A 62 19.61 -7.41 2.84
CA PRO A 62 18.95 -8.53 3.50
C PRO A 62 17.43 -8.41 3.51
N PHE A 63 16.90 -7.20 3.75
CA PHE A 63 15.46 -6.91 3.76
C PHE A 63 14.83 -6.90 2.34
N ALA A 64 15.64 -7.01 1.30
CA ALA A 64 15.15 -7.11 -0.08
C ALA A 64 14.90 -8.55 -0.54
N HIS A 65 15.35 -9.56 0.22
CA HIS A 65 15.10 -10.97 -0.09
C HIS A 65 13.64 -11.39 0.12
N PRO A 66 13.00 -11.11 1.27
CA PRO A 66 11.57 -11.41 1.41
C PRO A 66 10.72 -10.60 0.44
N GLN A 67 9.71 -11.25 -0.15
CA GLN A 67 8.82 -10.66 -1.15
C GLN A 67 7.36 -10.83 -0.72
N VAL A 68 6.54 -9.83 -0.94
CA VAL A 68 5.10 -9.85 -0.65
C VAL A 68 4.31 -9.48 -1.88
N THR A 69 3.20 -10.16 -2.11
CA THR A 69 2.23 -9.83 -3.16
C THR A 69 0.90 -9.45 -2.52
N LEU A 70 0.41 -8.27 -2.87
CA LEU A 70 -0.86 -7.72 -2.41
C LEU A 70 -1.79 -7.50 -3.60
N ARG A 71 -3.11 -7.58 -3.34
CA ARG A 71 -4.14 -7.02 -4.20
C ARG A 71 -4.67 -5.75 -3.56
N LEU A 72 -4.68 -4.66 -4.31
CA LEU A 72 -5.18 -3.37 -3.84
C LEU A 72 -6.33 -2.92 -4.74
N THR A 73 -7.43 -2.44 -4.13
CA THR A 73 -8.52 -1.78 -4.85
C THR A 73 -8.71 -0.39 -4.23
N PHE A 74 -8.57 0.64 -5.03
CA PHE A 74 -8.57 2.03 -4.61
C PHE A 74 -8.83 2.97 -5.80
N PRO A 75 -9.18 4.25 -5.57
CA PRO A 75 -9.39 5.19 -6.66
C PRO A 75 -8.09 5.56 -7.38
N ILE A 76 -8.19 5.89 -8.67
CA ILE A 76 -7.07 6.24 -9.53
C ILE A 76 -6.21 7.38 -8.93
N TYR A 77 -6.82 8.36 -8.23
CA TYR A 77 -6.03 9.45 -7.64
C TYR A 77 -5.07 8.98 -6.52
N VAL A 78 -5.41 7.89 -5.79
CA VAL A 78 -4.50 7.22 -4.85
C VAL A 78 -3.46 6.39 -5.61
N ALA A 79 -3.90 5.61 -6.60
CA ALA A 79 -3.02 4.81 -7.44
C ALA A 79 -1.86 5.64 -8.02
N ARG A 80 -2.16 6.83 -8.54
CA ARG A 80 -1.14 7.74 -9.10
C ARG A 80 -0.05 8.16 -8.11
N GLN A 81 -0.37 8.27 -6.83
CA GLN A 81 0.62 8.59 -5.79
C GLN A 81 1.49 7.37 -5.46
N LEU A 82 0.88 6.19 -5.39
CA LEU A 82 1.59 4.94 -5.11
C LEU A 82 2.46 4.49 -6.30
N ALA A 83 2.05 4.78 -7.54
CA ALA A 83 2.82 4.47 -8.76
C ALA A 83 4.20 5.16 -8.83
N LYS A 84 4.49 6.13 -7.96
CA LYS A 84 5.81 6.75 -7.85
C LYS A 84 6.85 5.85 -7.18
N HIS A 85 6.41 4.81 -6.47
CA HIS A 85 7.28 3.82 -5.86
C HIS A 85 7.59 2.71 -6.88
N GLN A 86 8.80 2.73 -7.45
CA GLN A 86 9.19 1.82 -8.53
C GLN A 86 10.36 0.92 -8.18
N VAL A 87 11.24 1.33 -7.24
CA VAL A 87 12.46 0.59 -6.93
C VAL A 87 12.18 -0.55 -5.95
N GLY A 88 12.26 -1.78 -6.43
CA GLY A 88 12.07 -2.99 -5.64
C GLY A 88 10.64 -3.54 -5.62
N GLY A 89 9.77 -3.01 -6.47
CA GLY A 89 8.40 -3.50 -6.65
C GLY A 89 7.95 -3.48 -8.11
N VAL A 90 6.95 -4.30 -8.42
CA VAL A 90 6.29 -4.39 -9.74
C VAL A 90 4.79 -4.36 -9.57
N VAL A 91 4.10 -3.73 -10.51
CA VAL A 91 2.64 -3.59 -10.48
C VAL A 91 2.03 -4.01 -11.81
N ASN A 92 0.91 -4.73 -11.72
CA ASN A 92 -0.03 -4.92 -12.83
C ASN A 92 -1.37 -4.35 -12.42
N GLU A 93 -1.97 -3.57 -13.31
CA GLU A 93 -3.22 -2.86 -13.08
C GLU A 93 -4.32 -3.38 -13.98
N VAL A 94 -5.57 -3.42 -13.47
CA VAL A 94 -6.73 -3.65 -14.34
C VAL A 94 -6.76 -2.63 -15.46
N SER A 95 -6.85 -3.10 -16.69
CA SER A 95 -6.79 -2.21 -17.85
C SER A 95 -8.19 -1.88 -18.38
N ARG A 96 -8.59 -0.62 -18.24
CA ARG A 96 -9.80 -0.09 -18.87
C ARG A 96 -9.75 -0.04 -20.41
N ARG A 97 -8.67 -0.54 -20.99
CA ARG A 97 -8.61 -0.80 -22.44
C ARG A 97 -9.28 -2.10 -22.82
N TYR A 98 -9.33 -3.05 -21.85
CA TYR A 98 -9.82 -4.41 -22.11
C TYR A 98 -11.12 -4.73 -21.41
N VAL A 99 -11.45 -3.99 -20.33
CA VAL A 99 -12.65 -4.24 -19.55
C VAL A 99 -13.67 -3.11 -19.76
N ALA A 100 -14.91 -3.50 -19.99
CA ALA A 100 -16.01 -2.60 -20.31
C ALA A 100 -17.02 -2.41 -19.16
N TYR A 101 -16.84 -3.10 -18.01
CA TYR A 101 -17.74 -2.90 -16.88
C TYR A 101 -17.56 -1.51 -16.26
N THR A 102 -18.63 -0.95 -15.76
CA THR A 102 -18.63 0.35 -15.06
C THR A 102 -17.87 0.25 -13.74
N PRO A 103 -16.85 1.12 -13.50
CA PRO A 103 -16.12 1.10 -12.24
C PRO A 103 -16.97 1.67 -11.11
N GLU A 104 -16.75 1.18 -9.89
CA GLU A 104 -17.20 1.88 -8.69
C GLU A 104 -16.47 3.24 -8.58
N LEU A 105 -17.17 4.22 -8.01
CA LEU A 105 -16.63 5.57 -7.80
C LEU A 105 -16.44 5.82 -6.29
N GLU A 106 -15.23 6.08 -5.86
CA GLU A 106 -14.93 6.40 -4.46
C GLU A 106 -14.79 7.92 -4.28
N VAL A 107 -15.93 8.57 -4.08
CA VAL A 107 -16.01 10.01 -3.82
C VAL A 107 -15.85 10.25 -2.31
N PRO A 108 -14.95 11.17 -1.87
CA PRO A 108 -14.84 11.52 -0.46
C PRO A 108 -16.17 12.05 0.10
N THR A 109 -16.56 11.56 1.27
CA THR A 109 -17.72 12.03 2.00
C THR A 109 -17.42 13.21 2.94
N GLN A 110 -16.13 13.38 3.25
CA GLN A 110 -15.63 14.46 4.10
C GLN A 110 -14.60 15.28 3.31
N TRP A 111 -14.76 16.58 3.35
CA TRP A 111 -13.91 17.53 2.65
C TRP A 111 -12.99 18.24 3.65
N ARG A 112 -11.70 18.24 3.36
CA ARG A 112 -10.68 18.84 4.24
C ARG A 112 -10.25 20.20 3.72
N ARG A 113 -9.92 21.09 4.67
CA ARG A 113 -9.35 22.40 4.37
C ARG A 113 -7.93 22.26 3.83
N SER A 114 -7.52 23.16 2.97
CA SER A 114 -6.12 23.31 2.61
C SER A 114 -5.26 23.54 3.87
N ALA A 115 -4.09 22.91 3.93
CA ALA A 115 -3.14 23.21 5.00
C ALA A 115 -2.47 24.57 4.74
N GLU A 116 -2.30 25.36 5.80
CA GLU A 116 -1.61 26.64 5.71
C GLU A 116 -0.09 26.41 5.67
N ASN A 117 0.62 27.26 4.91
CA ASN A 117 2.08 27.28 4.81
C ASN A 117 2.76 25.99 4.30
N VAL A 118 2.04 25.12 3.63
CA VAL A 118 2.58 23.92 2.98
C VAL A 118 2.23 23.89 1.50
N LYS A 119 3.16 23.41 0.67
CA LYS A 119 2.95 23.31 -0.79
C LYS A 119 2.01 22.17 -1.17
N GLN A 120 1.85 21.18 -0.31
CA GLN A 120 1.00 20.00 -0.53
C GLN A 120 0.47 19.47 0.82
N GLY A 121 -0.68 18.80 0.77
CA GLY A 121 -1.35 18.25 1.93
C GLY A 121 -2.63 19.01 2.26
N SER A 122 -3.43 18.40 3.13
CA SER A 122 -4.64 18.98 3.68
C SER A 122 -4.51 19.04 5.20
N SER A 123 -5.20 20.01 5.81
CA SER A 123 -5.35 20.00 7.26
C SER A 123 -6.37 18.92 7.66
N ASP A 124 -6.36 18.51 8.93
CA ASP A 124 -7.40 17.58 9.44
C ASP A 124 -8.73 18.30 9.70
N GLN A 125 -8.79 19.63 9.52
CA GLN A 125 -10.00 20.42 9.67
C GLN A 125 -10.95 20.13 8.50
N LEU A 126 -12.18 19.77 8.83
CA LEU A 126 -13.23 19.57 7.84
C LEU A 126 -13.82 20.91 7.38
N VAL A 127 -14.16 20.97 6.11
CA VAL A 127 -14.91 22.07 5.52
C VAL A 127 -16.37 21.64 5.45
N PRO A 128 -17.27 22.32 6.15
CA PRO A 128 -18.71 22.13 5.93
C PRO A 128 -19.04 22.70 4.55
N ILE A 129 -19.23 21.84 3.56
CA ILE A 129 -19.71 22.27 2.25
C ILE A 129 -21.24 22.32 2.25
N ASP A 130 -21.79 23.24 1.47
CA ASP A 130 -23.23 23.36 1.29
C ASP A 130 -23.81 22.04 0.71
N PRO A 131 -24.94 21.52 1.22
CA PRO A 131 -25.58 20.30 0.71
C PRO A 131 -25.79 20.28 -0.81
N SER A 132 -25.98 21.44 -1.43
CA SER A 132 -26.11 21.54 -2.89
C SER A 132 -24.86 21.05 -3.66
N PHE A 133 -23.65 21.11 -3.06
CA PHE A 133 -22.45 20.55 -3.66
C PHE A 133 -22.50 19.02 -3.69
N HIS A 134 -23.02 18.38 -2.65
CA HIS A 134 -23.21 16.93 -2.66
C HIS A 134 -24.13 16.49 -3.79
N ASP A 135 -25.26 17.19 -3.98
CA ASP A 135 -26.21 16.94 -5.07
C ASP A 135 -25.55 17.15 -6.45
N GLN A 136 -24.75 18.21 -6.60
CA GLN A 136 -24.04 18.48 -7.84
C GLN A 136 -22.97 17.41 -8.14
N ILE A 137 -22.22 16.99 -7.14
CA ILE A 137 -21.22 15.91 -7.27
C ILE A 137 -21.93 14.63 -7.71
N ASP A 138 -23.00 14.22 -7.02
CA ASP A 138 -23.76 13.01 -7.35
C ASP A 138 -24.29 13.04 -8.78
N LYS A 139 -24.91 14.16 -9.17
CA LYS A 139 -25.41 14.35 -10.55
C LYS A 139 -24.28 14.24 -11.57
N THR A 140 -23.13 14.87 -11.30
CA THR A 140 -21.97 14.84 -12.20
C THR A 140 -21.41 13.42 -12.32
N MET A 141 -21.27 12.72 -11.21
CA MET A 141 -20.74 11.34 -11.21
C MET A 141 -21.67 10.39 -11.99
N ARG A 142 -22.99 10.49 -11.75
CA ARG A 142 -23.99 9.70 -12.49
C ARG A 142 -23.98 10.03 -13.98
N ALA A 143 -23.94 11.30 -14.35
CA ALA A 143 -23.90 11.72 -15.76
C ALA A 143 -22.63 11.19 -16.47
N THR A 144 -21.48 11.23 -15.78
CA THR A 144 -20.22 10.74 -16.31
C THR A 144 -20.24 9.22 -16.51
N THR A 145 -20.80 8.49 -15.53
CA THR A 145 -20.95 7.03 -15.61
C THR A 145 -21.91 6.64 -16.73
N GLN A 146 -23.06 7.30 -16.83
CA GLN A 146 -24.01 7.06 -17.90
C GLN A 146 -23.42 7.32 -19.28
N LEU A 147 -22.68 8.43 -19.45
CA LEU A 147 -22.02 8.73 -20.70
C LEU A 147 -21.01 7.63 -21.09
N TYR A 148 -20.27 7.08 -20.11
CA TYR A 148 -19.36 5.96 -20.36
C TYR A 148 -20.13 4.74 -20.90
N GLU A 149 -21.24 4.38 -20.27
CA GLU A 149 -22.10 3.27 -20.69
C GLU A 149 -22.72 3.49 -22.09
N ASP A 150 -23.23 4.72 -22.35
CA ASP A 150 -23.80 5.09 -23.62
C ASP A 150 -22.78 5.03 -24.76
N LEU A 151 -21.53 5.46 -24.51
CA LEU A 151 -20.43 5.32 -25.48
C LEU A 151 -20.15 3.87 -25.81
N LEU A 152 -20.11 2.98 -24.82
CA LEU A 152 -19.93 1.53 -25.03
C LEU A 152 -21.09 0.94 -25.85
N LEU A 153 -22.33 1.30 -25.50
CA LEU A 153 -23.51 0.86 -26.21
C LEU A 153 -23.54 1.36 -27.68
N ALA A 154 -23.03 2.54 -27.91
CA ALA A 154 -22.85 3.11 -29.26
C ALA A 154 -21.70 2.45 -30.07
N GLY A 155 -21.00 1.46 -29.47
CA GLY A 155 -19.91 0.74 -30.14
C GLY A 155 -18.53 1.38 -30.01
N VAL A 156 -18.37 2.42 -29.17
CA VAL A 156 -17.06 3.01 -28.89
C VAL A 156 -16.22 2.01 -28.07
N CYS A 157 -14.97 1.80 -28.49
CA CYS A 157 -14.09 0.87 -27.79
C CYS A 157 -13.78 1.34 -26.34
N PRO A 158 -13.57 0.40 -25.39
CA PRO A 158 -13.31 0.76 -23.98
C PRO A 158 -12.12 1.69 -23.79
N GLU A 159 -11.07 1.57 -24.63
CA GLU A 159 -9.88 2.42 -24.51
C GLU A 159 -10.15 3.91 -24.81
N GLN A 160 -11.20 4.21 -25.57
CA GLN A 160 -11.66 5.58 -25.81
C GLN A 160 -12.78 5.98 -24.85
N ALA A 161 -13.77 5.13 -24.66
CA ALA A 161 -14.90 5.42 -23.76
C ALA A 161 -14.45 5.82 -22.35
N ARG A 162 -13.40 5.19 -21.81
CA ARG A 162 -12.84 5.50 -20.48
C ARG A 162 -12.36 6.93 -20.29
N VAL A 163 -12.23 7.74 -21.33
CA VAL A 163 -11.74 9.13 -21.22
C VAL A 163 -12.68 10.01 -20.37
N VAL A 164 -13.96 9.64 -20.32
CA VAL A 164 -14.95 10.39 -19.54
C VAL A 164 -15.01 9.97 -18.06
N LEU A 165 -14.33 8.88 -17.66
CA LEU A 165 -14.33 8.40 -16.27
C LEU A 165 -13.53 9.33 -15.35
N PRO A 166 -14.07 9.67 -14.17
CA PRO A 166 -13.40 10.55 -13.22
C PRO A 166 -12.25 9.83 -12.50
N VAL A 167 -11.33 10.59 -11.92
CA VAL A 167 -10.17 10.06 -11.18
C VAL A 167 -10.53 9.34 -9.87
N CYS A 168 -11.77 9.50 -9.40
CA CYS A 168 -12.32 8.74 -8.26
C CYS A 168 -12.81 7.34 -8.67
N SER A 169 -12.73 6.96 -9.96
CA SER A 169 -12.99 5.58 -10.40
C SER A 169 -12.01 4.61 -9.76
N GLU A 170 -12.53 3.49 -9.25
CA GLU A 170 -11.70 2.43 -8.69
C GLU A 170 -10.87 1.71 -9.78
N THR A 171 -9.66 1.38 -9.40
CA THR A 171 -8.78 0.48 -10.13
C THR A 171 -8.27 -0.61 -9.19
N THR A 172 -7.79 -1.71 -9.75
CA THR A 172 -7.25 -2.83 -8.97
C THR A 172 -5.84 -3.15 -9.43
N TRP A 173 -4.94 -3.29 -8.47
CA TRP A 173 -3.55 -3.67 -8.67
C TRP A 173 -3.25 -5.04 -8.09
N ILE A 174 -2.37 -5.78 -8.76
CA ILE A 174 -1.50 -6.78 -8.15
C ILE A 174 -0.14 -6.12 -7.98
N TRP A 175 0.29 -5.98 -6.74
CA TRP A 175 1.53 -5.29 -6.40
C TRP A 175 2.47 -6.22 -5.64
N THR A 176 3.60 -6.54 -6.23
CA THR A 176 4.63 -7.38 -5.61
C THR A 176 5.85 -6.52 -5.34
N GLY A 177 6.41 -6.67 -4.15
CA GLY A 177 7.62 -5.96 -3.78
C GLY A 177 8.33 -6.62 -2.62
N SER A 178 9.60 -6.25 -2.43
CA SER A 178 10.36 -6.71 -1.27
C SER A 178 9.88 -6.05 0.03
N LEU A 179 10.24 -6.65 1.17
CA LEU A 179 9.96 -6.04 2.48
C LEU A 179 10.56 -4.63 2.56
N MET A 180 11.79 -4.44 2.08
CA MET A 180 12.41 -3.11 1.99
C MET A 180 11.63 -2.14 1.10
N PHE A 181 11.06 -2.62 -0.01
CA PHE A 181 10.22 -1.80 -0.87
C PHE A 181 9.00 -1.27 -0.13
N PHE A 182 8.26 -2.15 0.54
CA PHE A 182 7.07 -1.75 1.30
C PHE A 182 7.42 -0.86 2.51
N ALA A 183 8.58 -1.07 3.15
CA ALA A 183 9.05 -0.17 4.21
C ALA A 183 9.26 1.27 3.68
N ARG A 184 9.87 1.43 2.50
CA ARG A 184 10.03 2.76 1.85
C ARG A 184 8.69 3.37 1.47
N VAL A 185 7.74 2.57 0.99
CA VAL A 185 6.37 3.04 0.72
C VAL A 185 5.73 3.55 2.01
N CYS A 186 5.73 2.73 3.07
CA CYS A 186 5.07 3.07 4.33
C CYS A 186 5.72 4.28 5.01
N LYS A 187 7.05 4.36 5.07
CA LYS A 187 7.75 5.53 5.64
C LYS A 187 7.33 6.84 4.99
N LEU A 188 7.21 6.85 3.64
CA LEU A 188 6.82 8.07 2.93
C LEU A 188 5.31 8.34 3.02
N ARG A 189 4.48 7.29 3.05
CA ARG A 189 3.02 7.46 2.95
C ARG A 189 2.29 7.46 4.29
N LEU A 190 2.93 7.05 5.37
CA LEU A 190 2.41 7.23 6.74
C LEU A 190 2.71 8.61 7.31
N ASP A 191 3.55 9.40 6.63
CA ASP A 191 3.83 10.79 7.02
C ASP A 191 2.51 11.59 7.15
N PRO A 192 2.31 12.37 8.22
CA PRO A 192 1.11 13.19 8.42
C PRO A 192 0.79 14.13 7.26
N HIS A 193 1.78 14.56 6.48
CA HIS A 193 1.60 15.41 5.30
C HIS A 193 1.18 14.63 4.05
N ALA A 194 1.20 13.29 4.08
CA ALA A 194 0.65 12.50 3.00
C ALA A 194 -0.87 12.62 2.94
N GLN A 195 -1.45 12.53 1.74
CA GLN A 195 -2.89 12.55 1.58
C GLN A 195 -3.54 11.44 2.40
N ARG A 196 -4.61 11.74 3.13
CA ARG A 196 -5.29 10.83 4.06
C ARG A 196 -5.64 9.48 3.44
N GLU A 197 -6.23 9.49 2.23
CA GLU A 197 -6.64 8.28 1.54
C GLU A 197 -5.44 7.39 1.17
N THR A 198 -4.31 8.00 0.82
CA THR A 198 -3.06 7.26 0.57
C THR A 198 -2.45 6.73 1.86
N ARG A 199 -2.55 7.48 2.97
CA ARG A 199 -2.13 7.07 4.31
C ARG A 199 -2.93 5.86 4.78
N ASP A 200 -4.26 5.87 4.61
CA ASP A 200 -5.14 4.75 4.97
C ASP A 200 -4.75 3.44 4.25
N VAL A 201 -4.32 3.52 3.00
CA VAL A 201 -3.77 2.36 2.26
C VAL A 201 -2.44 1.91 2.86
N ALA A 202 -1.53 2.85 3.16
CA ALA A 202 -0.23 2.54 3.73
C ALA A 202 -0.35 1.92 5.13
N GLU A 203 -1.30 2.36 5.96
CA GLU A 203 -1.59 1.76 7.28
C GLU A 203 -2.00 0.29 7.16
N ARG A 204 -2.84 -0.04 6.18
CA ARG A 204 -3.26 -1.43 5.93
C ARG A 204 -2.10 -2.29 5.43
N ILE A 205 -1.25 -1.75 4.55
CA ILE A 205 -0.02 -2.44 4.11
C ILE A 205 0.89 -2.68 5.31
N SER A 206 1.12 -1.67 6.16
CA SER A 206 1.98 -1.77 7.34
C SER A 206 1.54 -2.88 8.27
N ARG A 207 0.24 -3.01 8.57
CA ARG A 207 -0.30 -4.10 9.41
C ARG A 207 -0.01 -5.48 8.84
N ILE A 208 -0.18 -5.67 7.53
CA ILE A 208 0.13 -6.95 6.88
C ILE A 208 1.63 -7.26 7.01
N MET A 209 2.51 -6.27 6.81
CA MET A 209 3.96 -6.47 6.94
C MET A 209 4.36 -6.79 8.38
N GLU A 210 3.74 -6.14 9.37
CA GLU A 210 3.96 -6.38 10.80
C GLU A 210 3.54 -7.81 11.20
N GLU A 211 2.42 -8.31 10.67
CA GLU A 211 1.98 -9.69 10.90
C GLU A 211 2.92 -10.73 10.29
N LEU A 212 3.47 -10.46 9.10
CA LEU A 212 4.30 -11.40 8.36
C LEU A 212 5.78 -11.38 8.80
N PHE A 213 6.30 -10.19 9.19
CA PHE A 213 7.71 -9.95 9.48
C PHE A 213 7.86 -9.07 10.74
N PRO A 214 7.37 -9.51 11.90
CA PRO A 214 7.24 -8.65 13.08
C PRO A 214 8.55 -7.97 13.51
N GLU A 215 9.65 -8.73 13.57
CA GLU A 215 10.95 -8.21 14.03
C GLU A 215 11.62 -7.32 12.97
N SER A 216 11.60 -7.75 11.71
CA SER A 216 12.19 -6.98 10.60
C SER A 216 11.40 -5.71 10.31
N TRP A 217 10.06 -5.80 10.38
CA TRP A 217 9.21 -4.64 10.14
C TRP A 217 9.40 -3.58 11.21
N GLN A 218 9.39 -3.99 12.47
CA GLN A 218 9.65 -3.08 13.59
C GLN A 218 11.03 -2.43 13.43
N ALA A 219 12.09 -3.22 13.18
CA ALA A 219 13.44 -2.70 13.01
C ALA A 219 13.52 -1.66 11.86
N LEU A 220 12.84 -1.92 10.74
CA LEU A 220 12.80 -1.01 9.61
C LEU A 220 12.01 0.27 9.94
N MET A 221 10.88 0.18 10.63
CA MET A 221 10.01 1.34 10.87
C MET A 221 10.51 2.24 11.99
N ASP A 222 11.19 1.70 13.01
CA ASP A 222 11.77 2.45 14.13
C ASP A 222 12.97 3.32 13.70
N ASN A 223 13.68 2.94 12.63
CA ASN A 223 14.84 3.65 12.12
C ASN A 223 14.45 4.54 10.93
N GLN A 224 14.07 5.77 11.21
CA GLN A 224 13.75 6.82 10.22
C GLN A 224 14.98 7.55 9.70
#